data_fa3b3b5a0f29a5cfe87359f11ddc0fea
#
_entry.id   fa3b3b5a0f29a5cfe87359f11ddc0fea
#
_cell.length_a   1.000
_cell.length_b   1.000
_cell.length_c   1.000
_cell.angle_alpha   90.00
_cell.angle_beta   90.00
_cell.angle_gamma   90.00
#
_symmetry.space_group_name_H-M   'P 1'
#
loop_
_entity.id
_entity.type
_entity.pdbx_description
1 polymer ?
#
loop_
_entity_poly.entity_id
_entity_poly.type
_entity_poly.pdbx_seq_one_letter_code
_entity_poly.pdbx_strand_id
1 'polypeptide(L)'
;PATAAMQIPAAIFLKLTCSRFMNKMMIPGHRSKKHVLSSGLAGGKSERVMRLAKQIFIKLEQQTKQNPVQILVTAIENVALLEEITAYQMGGIMVRKAVVTSPQRRIDWALRLITQAAFQKSFNNKKTIVDAMASEILACYNRDVQNSNAMRERERIEREAEGAR
;
A
#
# COMPACT_ATOMS: atom_id res chain seq x y z
N PRO A 1 -14.17 25.04 21.15
CA PRO A 1 -14.94 23.83 20.99
C PRO A 1 -14.12 22.84 20.21
N ALA A 2 -13.49 21.89 20.97
CA ALA A 2 -12.69 20.83 20.42
C ALA A 2 -13.63 19.93 19.62
N THR A 3 -13.37 19.80 18.34
CA THR A 3 -13.97 18.83 17.43
C THR A 3 -13.91 17.46 18.08
N ALA A 4 -15.06 16.92 18.45
CA ALA A 4 -15.20 15.53 18.84
C ALA A 4 -14.75 14.67 17.65
N ALA A 5 -13.47 14.31 17.62
CA ALA A 5 -12.95 13.31 16.72
C ALA A 5 -13.74 12.03 17.03
N MET A 6 -14.60 11.64 16.11
CA MET A 6 -15.40 10.43 16.19
C MET A 6 -14.41 9.26 16.31
N GLN A 7 -14.15 8.83 17.55
CA GLN A 7 -13.26 7.73 17.86
C GLN A 7 -13.92 6.45 17.33
N ILE A 8 -13.55 6.07 16.13
CA ILE A 8 -13.96 4.78 15.57
C ILE A 8 -13.36 3.70 16.48
N PRO A 9 -14.16 2.78 17.04
CA PRO A 9 -13.63 1.70 17.86
C PRO A 9 -12.51 0.98 17.14
N ALA A 10 -11.40 0.73 17.81
CA ALA A 10 -10.20 0.11 17.23
C ALA A 10 -10.51 -1.18 16.46
N ALA A 11 -11.47 -1.97 16.93
CA ALA A 11 -11.93 -3.19 16.26
C ALA A 11 -12.57 -2.93 14.89
N ILE A 12 -13.34 -1.84 14.75
CA ILE A 12 -13.96 -1.44 13.46
C ILE A 12 -12.90 -0.93 12.52
N PHE A 13 -11.95 -0.12 13.00
CA PHE A 13 -10.83 0.39 12.21
C PHE A 13 -9.96 -0.76 11.68
N LEU A 14 -9.64 -1.74 12.52
CA LEU A 14 -8.89 -2.95 12.15
C LEU A 14 -9.62 -3.77 11.10
N LYS A 15 -10.91 -4.02 11.28
CA LYS A 15 -11.74 -4.75 10.31
C LYS A 15 -11.80 -4.03 8.97
N LEU A 16 -11.93 -2.70 8.99
CA LEU A 16 -11.97 -1.87 7.79
C LEU A 16 -10.62 -1.89 7.05
N THR A 17 -9.51 -1.81 7.77
CA THR A 17 -8.15 -1.84 7.19
C THR A 17 -7.85 -3.19 6.55
N CYS A 18 -8.16 -4.31 7.23
CA CYS A 18 -8.01 -5.65 6.67
C CYS A 18 -8.89 -5.86 5.44
N SER A 19 -10.13 -5.38 5.46
CA SER A 19 -11.03 -5.47 4.31
C SER A 19 -10.50 -4.66 3.11
N ARG A 20 -9.99 -3.46 3.33
CA ARG A 20 -9.36 -2.64 2.28
C ARG A 20 -8.09 -3.30 1.72
N PHE A 21 -7.27 -3.89 2.58
CA PHE A 21 -6.10 -4.66 2.15
C PHE A 21 -6.50 -5.81 1.23
N MET A 22 -7.49 -6.61 1.62
CA MET A 22 -8.01 -7.69 0.76
C MET A 22 -8.54 -7.18 -0.58
N ASN A 23 -9.27 -6.06 -0.59
CA ASN A 23 -9.76 -5.45 -1.81
C ASN A 23 -8.64 -5.01 -2.75
N LYS A 24 -7.55 -4.46 -2.22
CA LYS A 24 -6.36 -4.11 -3.03
C LYS A 24 -5.62 -5.34 -3.53
N MET A 25 -5.60 -6.42 -2.78
CA MET A 25 -5.03 -7.71 -3.22
C MET A 25 -5.83 -8.36 -4.36
N MET A 26 -7.13 -8.08 -4.50
CA MET A 26 -7.92 -8.59 -5.63
C MET A 26 -7.47 -8.01 -6.97
N ILE A 27 -6.96 -6.78 -6.98
CA ILE A 27 -6.49 -6.07 -8.18
C ILE A 27 -5.08 -5.56 -7.92
N PRO A 28 -4.08 -6.46 -7.80
CA PRO A 28 -2.73 -6.03 -7.41
C PRO A 28 -1.97 -5.36 -8.55
N GLY A 29 -2.32 -5.41 -9.75
CA GLY A 29 -1.72 -4.79 -10.92
C GLY A 29 -0.22 -4.46 -10.82
N HIS A 30 0.51 -4.48 -11.92
CA HIS A 30 1.82 -3.87 -11.97
C HIS A 30 1.75 -2.58 -12.80
N ARG A 31 2.58 -1.61 -12.41
CA ARG A 31 2.66 -0.34 -13.11
C ARG A 31 3.74 -0.42 -14.20
N SER A 32 3.31 -0.33 -15.46
CA SER A 32 4.20 -0.15 -16.60
C SER A 32 4.15 1.31 -17.09
N LYS A 33 5.18 1.76 -17.79
CA LYS A 33 5.21 3.11 -18.39
C LYS A 33 4.09 3.35 -19.39
N LYS A 34 3.60 2.31 -20.08
CA LYS A 34 2.59 2.41 -21.14
C LYS A 34 1.19 1.97 -20.72
N HIS A 35 1.07 1.04 -19.80
CA HIS A 35 -0.21 0.49 -19.36
C HIS A 35 -0.12 -0.09 -17.94
N VAL A 36 -1.27 -0.17 -17.30
CA VAL A 36 -1.40 -0.84 -16.01
C VAL A 36 -1.91 -2.25 -16.29
N LEU A 37 -1.05 -3.25 -16.11
CA LEU A 37 -1.45 -4.65 -16.16
C LEU A 37 -2.00 -5.06 -14.80
N SER A 38 -3.23 -5.48 -14.75
CA SER A 38 -3.84 -6.06 -13.55
C SER A 38 -3.95 -7.58 -13.74
N SER A 39 -3.64 -8.31 -12.66
CA SER A 39 -3.89 -9.75 -12.66
C SER A 39 -5.39 -10.00 -12.59
N GLY A 40 -5.99 -10.56 -13.64
CA GLY A 40 -7.38 -11.01 -13.63
C GLY A 40 -7.65 -12.23 -12.74
N LEU A 41 -6.61 -12.85 -12.21
CA LEU A 41 -6.68 -14.15 -11.53
C LEU A 41 -7.45 -14.09 -10.19
N ALA A 42 -7.36 -12.98 -9.47
CA ALA A 42 -7.97 -12.78 -8.15
C ALA A 42 -9.18 -11.84 -8.18
N GLY A 43 -9.50 -11.26 -9.34
CA GLY A 43 -10.63 -10.34 -9.48
C GLY A 43 -11.96 -11.00 -9.10
N GLY A 44 -12.71 -10.37 -8.19
CA GLY A 44 -14.00 -10.86 -7.70
C GLY A 44 -13.95 -12.09 -6.78
N LYS A 45 -12.76 -12.65 -6.48
CA LYS A 45 -12.60 -13.87 -5.68
C LYS A 45 -12.23 -13.55 -4.24
N SER A 46 -13.14 -12.90 -3.51
CA SER A 46 -12.92 -12.45 -2.13
C SER A 46 -12.53 -13.57 -1.17
N GLU A 47 -13.16 -14.75 -1.29
CA GLU A 47 -12.87 -15.89 -0.43
C GLU A 47 -11.44 -16.43 -0.62
N ARG A 48 -10.98 -16.50 -1.87
CA ARG A 48 -9.60 -16.90 -2.18
C ARG A 48 -8.60 -15.89 -1.59
N VAL A 49 -8.87 -14.61 -1.74
CA VAL A 49 -8.01 -13.55 -1.20
C VAL A 49 -8.03 -13.54 0.32
N MET A 50 -9.18 -13.82 0.95
CA MET A 50 -9.25 -13.97 2.41
C MET A 50 -8.38 -15.12 2.91
N ARG A 51 -8.39 -16.28 2.23
CA ARG A 51 -7.50 -17.40 2.56
C ARG A 51 -6.02 -17.03 2.43
N LEU A 52 -5.65 -16.32 1.37
CA LEU A 52 -4.28 -15.82 1.19
C LEU A 52 -3.89 -14.81 2.27
N ALA A 53 -4.77 -13.88 2.62
CA ALA A 53 -4.52 -12.90 3.69
C ALA A 53 -4.29 -13.59 5.05
N LYS A 54 -5.08 -14.62 5.39
CA LYS A 54 -4.86 -15.43 6.59
C LYS A 54 -3.47 -16.07 6.59
N GLN A 55 -3.04 -16.67 5.47
CA GLN A 55 -1.71 -17.27 5.35
C GLN A 55 -0.59 -16.24 5.51
N ILE A 56 -0.77 -15.03 4.97
CA ILE A 56 0.18 -13.93 5.13
C ILE A 56 0.31 -13.54 6.60
N PHE A 57 -0.81 -13.38 7.31
CA PHE A 57 -0.79 -13.03 8.73
C PHE A 57 -0.16 -14.11 9.61
N ILE A 58 -0.47 -15.38 9.37
CA ILE A 58 0.17 -16.51 10.07
C ILE A 58 1.69 -16.48 9.85
N LYS A 59 2.12 -16.21 8.61
CA LYS A 59 3.55 -16.14 8.29
C LYS A 59 4.25 -14.95 8.95
N LEU A 60 3.61 -13.79 8.99
CA LEU A 60 4.11 -12.60 9.69
C LEU A 60 4.26 -12.87 11.20
N GLU A 61 3.25 -13.50 11.83
CA GLU A 61 3.29 -13.89 13.23
C GLU A 61 4.43 -14.87 13.54
N GLN A 62 4.61 -15.88 12.69
CA GLN A 62 5.71 -16.85 12.84
C GLN A 62 7.10 -16.18 12.78
N GLN A 63 7.27 -15.18 11.92
CA GLN A 63 8.55 -14.49 11.74
C GLN A 63 8.85 -13.46 12.82
N THR A 64 7.84 -12.75 13.29
CA THR A 64 8.02 -11.60 14.19
C THR A 64 7.61 -11.88 15.63
N LYS A 65 6.79 -12.91 15.85
CA LYS A 65 6.17 -13.23 17.16
C LYS A 65 5.34 -12.08 17.75
N GLN A 66 4.88 -11.15 16.90
CA GLN A 66 4.06 -10.00 17.25
C GLN A 66 2.70 -10.08 16.57
N ASN A 67 1.77 -9.23 16.99
CA ASN A 67 0.46 -9.15 16.36
C ASN A 67 0.60 -8.72 14.88
N PRO A 68 0.23 -9.59 13.91
CA PRO A 68 0.42 -9.32 12.49
C PRO A 68 -0.38 -8.12 11.98
N VAL A 69 -1.50 -7.81 12.63
CA VAL A 69 -2.32 -6.65 12.27
C VAL A 69 -1.62 -5.35 12.65
N GLN A 70 -0.96 -5.33 13.82
CA GLN A 70 -0.17 -4.17 14.25
C GLN A 70 1.01 -3.92 13.31
N ILE A 71 1.68 -4.98 12.87
CA ILE A 71 2.77 -4.89 11.88
C ILE A 71 2.25 -4.29 10.56
N LEU A 72 1.08 -4.73 10.10
CA LEU A 72 0.47 -4.18 8.89
C LEU A 72 0.14 -2.69 9.05
N VAL A 73 -0.41 -2.28 10.19
CA VAL A 73 -0.74 -0.86 10.46
C VAL A 73 0.53 -0.01 10.44
N THR A 74 1.57 -0.42 11.16
CA THR A 74 2.86 0.30 11.18
C THR A 74 3.51 0.33 9.78
N ALA A 75 3.42 -0.75 9.01
CA ALA A 75 3.90 -0.77 7.63
C ALA A 75 3.13 0.24 6.74
N ILE A 76 1.81 0.35 6.91
CA ILE A 76 0.98 1.34 6.20
C ILE A 76 1.39 2.76 6.60
N GLU A 77 1.59 3.03 7.89
CA GLU A 77 2.04 4.33 8.38
C GLU A 77 3.39 4.73 7.79
N ASN A 78 4.33 3.78 7.72
CA ASN A 78 5.65 4.01 7.15
C ASN A 78 5.63 4.28 5.63
N VAL A 79 4.69 3.69 4.90
CA VAL A 79 4.53 3.86 3.44
C VAL A 79 3.60 5.01 3.08
N ALA A 80 2.87 5.58 4.04
CA ALA A 80 1.90 6.64 3.80
C ALA A 80 2.56 7.91 3.23
N LEU A 81 2.03 8.39 2.10
CA LEU A 81 2.50 9.61 1.43
C LEU A 81 2.04 10.85 2.19
N LEU A 82 2.93 11.81 2.38
CA LEU A 82 2.59 13.11 2.95
C LEU A 82 2.07 14.08 1.89
N GLU A 83 2.73 14.12 0.75
CA GLU A 83 2.44 15.01 -0.37
C GLU A 83 2.40 14.24 -1.69
N GLU A 84 1.65 14.74 -2.65
CA GLU A 84 1.59 14.24 -4.02
C GLU A 84 1.53 15.40 -5.01
N ILE A 85 1.84 15.12 -6.27
CA ILE A 85 1.80 16.12 -7.33
C ILE A 85 0.40 16.15 -7.97
N THR A 86 -0.17 17.32 -8.04
CA THR A 86 -1.36 17.60 -8.86
C THR A 86 -0.96 18.44 -10.07
N ALA A 87 -1.42 18.05 -11.24
CA ALA A 87 -1.24 18.82 -12.46
C ALA A 87 -2.56 19.52 -12.81
N TYR A 88 -2.49 20.84 -13.05
CA TYR A 88 -3.61 21.63 -13.54
C TYR A 88 -3.20 22.45 -14.74
N GLN A 89 -4.16 22.74 -15.61
CA GLN A 89 -3.93 23.50 -16.80
C GLN A 89 -4.20 24.99 -16.55
N MET A 90 -3.24 25.84 -16.86
CA MET A 90 -3.32 27.28 -16.73
C MET A 90 -2.89 27.94 -18.04
N GLY A 91 -3.81 28.54 -18.75
CA GLY A 91 -3.50 29.23 -20.03
C GLY A 91 -2.86 28.33 -21.09
N GLY A 92 -3.21 27.04 -21.15
CA GLY A 92 -2.61 26.10 -22.12
C GLY A 92 -1.33 25.40 -21.63
N ILE A 93 -0.76 25.81 -20.50
CA ILE A 93 0.45 25.22 -19.90
C ILE A 93 0.02 24.30 -18.75
N MET A 94 0.63 23.09 -18.69
CA MET A 94 0.43 22.17 -17.57
C MET A 94 1.36 22.54 -16.43
N VAL A 95 0.80 23.06 -15.34
CA VAL A 95 1.53 23.41 -14.11
C VAL A 95 1.40 22.27 -13.12
N ARG A 96 2.52 21.83 -12.54
CA ARG A 96 2.56 20.83 -11.47
C ARG A 96 2.74 21.54 -10.14
N LYS A 97 1.93 21.15 -9.15
CA LYS A 97 2.01 21.68 -7.78
C LYS A 97 1.95 20.55 -6.76
N ALA A 98 2.79 20.63 -5.73
CA ALA A 98 2.70 19.74 -4.58
C ALA A 98 1.48 20.08 -3.73
N VAL A 99 0.73 19.06 -3.34
CA VAL A 99 -0.45 19.18 -2.47
C VAL A 99 -0.41 18.12 -1.37
N VAL A 100 -0.94 18.48 -0.20
CA VAL A 100 -1.04 17.57 0.93
C VAL A 100 -2.08 16.49 0.63
N THR A 101 -1.71 15.24 0.85
CA THR A 101 -2.59 14.09 0.61
C THR A 101 -3.62 13.95 1.73
N SER A 102 -4.90 13.74 1.40
CA SER A 102 -5.94 13.49 2.39
C SER A 102 -5.69 12.19 3.17
N PRO A 103 -6.10 12.10 4.45
CA PRO A 103 -5.83 10.92 5.29
C PRO A 103 -6.30 9.60 4.68
N GLN A 104 -7.49 9.58 4.09
CA GLN A 104 -8.03 8.40 3.45
C GLN A 104 -7.22 7.97 2.22
N ARG A 105 -6.79 8.93 1.42
CA ARG A 105 -5.99 8.70 0.23
C ARG A 105 -4.59 8.18 0.60
N ARG A 106 -4.02 8.61 1.73
CA ARG A 106 -2.76 8.08 2.26
C ARG A 106 -2.82 6.58 2.48
N ILE A 107 -3.87 6.12 3.17
CA ILE A 107 -4.07 4.68 3.45
C ILE A 107 -4.27 3.90 2.15
N ASP A 108 -5.10 4.40 1.24
CA ASP A 108 -5.38 3.74 -0.03
C ASP A 108 -4.15 3.65 -0.93
N TRP A 109 -3.31 4.69 -0.96
CA TRP A 109 -2.04 4.67 -1.69
C TRP A 109 -1.03 3.73 -1.06
N ALA A 110 -0.85 3.76 0.26
CA ALA A 110 0.06 2.86 0.96
C ALA A 110 -0.29 1.39 0.69
N LEU A 111 -1.55 1.01 0.85
CA LEU A 111 -2.02 -0.34 0.54
C LEU A 111 -1.79 -0.71 -0.94
N ARG A 112 -2.01 0.23 -1.86
CA ARG A 112 -1.77 0.02 -3.27
C ARG A 112 -0.29 -0.19 -3.59
N LEU A 113 0.60 0.60 -3.01
CA LEU A 113 2.04 0.47 -3.19
C LEU A 113 2.55 -0.87 -2.68
N ILE A 114 2.15 -1.29 -1.47
CA ILE A 114 2.53 -2.57 -0.88
C ILE A 114 2.06 -3.74 -1.75
N THR A 115 0.79 -3.73 -2.18
CA THR A 115 0.24 -4.83 -3.00
C THR A 115 0.88 -4.89 -4.38
N GLN A 116 1.14 -3.76 -5.01
CA GLN A 116 1.84 -3.71 -6.31
C GLN A 116 3.29 -4.17 -6.20
N ALA A 117 4.00 -3.77 -5.17
CA ALA A 117 5.38 -4.18 -4.92
C ALA A 117 5.49 -5.70 -4.71
N ALA A 118 4.59 -6.27 -3.92
CA ALA A 118 4.54 -7.72 -3.71
C ALA A 118 4.18 -8.48 -5.01
N PHE A 119 3.24 -7.95 -5.80
CA PHE A 119 2.90 -8.53 -7.10
C PHE A 119 4.10 -8.53 -8.05
N GLN A 120 4.84 -7.43 -8.14
CA GLN A 120 6.06 -7.35 -8.95
C GLN A 120 7.11 -8.39 -8.54
N LYS A 121 7.26 -8.62 -7.22
CA LYS A 121 8.20 -9.64 -6.69
C LYS A 121 7.77 -11.08 -6.96
N SER A 122 6.47 -11.33 -7.07
CA SER A 122 5.92 -12.67 -7.36
C SER A 122 5.71 -12.94 -8.85
N PHE A 123 5.60 -11.89 -9.66
CA PHE A 123 5.31 -12.01 -11.08
C PHE A 123 6.47 -12.70 -11.82
N ASN A 124 6.15 -13.74 -12.55
CA ASN A 124 7.11 -14.56 -13.33
C ASN A 124 8.27 -15.16 -12.50
N ASN A 125 8.08 -15.32 -11.19
CA ASN A 125 9.04 -15.89 -10.27
C ASN A 125 8.45 -17.12 -9.56
N LYS A 126 9.34 -18.02 -9.06
CA LYS A 126 8.94 -19.17 -8.23
C LYS A 126 8.41 -18.76 -6.85
N LYS A 127 8.56 -17.49 -6.47
CA LYS A 127 8.14 -16.95 -5.18
C LYS A 127 6.63 -16.84 -5.11
N THR A 128 6.00 -17.39 -4.07
CA THR A 128 4.56 -17.30 -3.90
C THR A 128 4.14 -15.86 -3.56
N ILE A 129 2.90 -15.49 -3.87
CA ILE A 129 2.38 -14.17 -3.51
C ILE A 129 2.36 -13.97 -1.99
N VAL A 130 2.15 -15.04 -1.21
CA VAL A 130 2.18 -15.02 0.26
C VAL A 130 3.58 -14.64 0.76
N ASP A 131 4.62 -15.26 0.20
CA ASP A 131 6.00 -14.99 0.58
C ASP A 131 6.45 -13.59 0.16
N ALA A 132 6.06 -13.18 -1.03
CA ALA A 132 6.38 -11.85 -1.54
C ALA A 132 5.70 -10.77 -0.70
N MET A 133 4.43 -10.96 -0.33
CA MET A 133 3.67 -10.01 0.48
C MET A 133 4.22 -9.93 1.90
N ALA A 134 4.49 -11.06 2.54
CA ALA A 134 5.07 -11.09 3.88
C ALA A 134 6.44 -10.39 3.91
N SER A 135 7.31 -10.68 2.94
CA SER A 135 8.63 -10.02 2.83
C SER A 135 8.52 -8.52 2.57
N GLU A 136 7.52 -8.07 1.79
CA GLU A 136 7.32 -6.66 1.51
C GLU A 136 6.79 -5.90 2.75
N ILE A 137 5.80 -6.46 3.45
CA ILE A 137 5.25 -5.87 4.67
C ILE A 137 6.33 -5.73 5.75
N LEU A 138 7.18 -6.74 5.93
CA LEU A 138 8.31 -6.68 6.88
C LEU A 138 9.35 -5.63 6.50
N ALA A 139 9.69 -5.52 5.21
CA ALA A 139 10.60 -4.49 4.73
C ALA A 139 10.02 -3.07 4.96
N CYS A 140 8.71 -2.89 4.73
CA CYS A 140 8.02 -1.63 5.04
C CYS A 140 7.97 -1.35 6.55
N TYR A 141 7.75 -2.38 7.37
CA TYR A 141 7.76 -2.27 8.83
C TYR A 141 9.12 -1.78 9.34
N ASN A 142 10.21 -2.35 8.83
CA ASN A 142 11.59 -2.01 9.18
C ASN A 142 12.11 -0.72 8.49
N ARG A 143 11.29 -0.07 7.64
CA ARG A 143 11.69 1.09 6.82
C ARG A 143 12.88 0.80 5.89
N ASP A 144 13.01 -0.42 5.43
CA ASP A 144 14.09 -0.83 4.55
C ASP A 144 13.78 -0.45 3.09
N VAL A 145 14.37 0.64 2.64
CA VAL A 145 14.21 1.16 1.27
C VAL A 145 14.86 0.24 0.24
N GLN A 146 15.93 -0.47 0.61
CA GLN A 146 16.65 -1.33 -0.35
C GLN A 146 15.85 -2.58 -0.74
N ASN A 147 15.18 -3.18 0.23
CA ASN A 147 14.41 -4.40 0.03
C ASN A 147 12.93 -4.18 -0.28
N SER A 148 12.41 -2.96 -0.07
CA SER A 148 11.01 -2.61 -0.35
C SER A 148 10.87 -1.76 -1.61
N ASN A 149 10.12 -2.29 -2.58
CA ASN A 149 9.75 -1.50 -3.76
C ASN A 149 8.68 -0.44 -3.42
N ALA A 150 7.84 -0.69 -2.42
CA ALA A 150 6.84 0.26 -1.96
C ALA A 150 7.49 1.50 -1.33
N MET A 151 8.53 1.31 -0.50
CA MET A 151 9.28 2.42 0.09
C MET A 151 10.02 3.25 -0.96
N ARG A 152 10.65 2.60 -1.94
CA ARG A 152 11.31 3.31 -3.06
C ARG A 152 10.32 4.16 -3.86
N GLU A 153 9.15 3.63 -4.14
CA GLU A 153 8.12 4.35 -4.89
C GLU A 153 7.55 5.52 -4.07
N ARG A 154 7.39 5.34 -2.75
CA ARG A 154 7.04 6.43 -1.84
C ARG A 154 8.06 7.57 -1.92
N GLU A 155 9.35 7.26 -1.72
CA GLU A 155 10.42 8.26 -1.79
C GLU A 155 10.50 8.96 -3.15
N ARG A 156 10.23 8.22 -4.24
CA ARG A 156 10.19 8.79 -5.58
C ARG A 156 9.09 9.85 -5.70
N ILE A 157 7.89 9.53 -5.21
CA ILE A 157 6.74 10.45 -5.27
C ILE A 157 6.98 11.68 -4.39
N GLU A 158 7.50 11.50 -3.18
CA GLU A 158 7.80 12.59 -2.25
C GLU A 158 8.91 13.51 -2.81
N ARG A 159 9.95 12.94 -3.42
CA ARG A 159 11.02 13.71 -4.09
C ARG A 159 10.50 14.48 -5.32
N GLU A 160 9.61 13.88 -6.11
CA GLU A 160 8.94 14.58 -7.20
C GLU A 160 8.07 15.74 -6.68
N ALA A 161 7.39 15.55 -5.54
CA ALA A 161 6.59 16.61 -4.91
C ALA A 161 7.46 17.76 -4.37
N GLU A 162 8.60 17.46 -3.79
CA GLU A 162 9.60 18.46 -3.37
C GLU A 162 10.06 19.35 -4.55
N GLY A 163 10.30 18.76 -5.70
CA GLY A 163 10.68 19.50 -6.91
C GLY A 163 9.55 20.32 -7.54
N ALA A 164 8.32 20.17 -7.08
CA ALA A 164 7.13 20.87 -7.59
C ALA A 164 6.55 21.91 -6.61
N ARG A 165 7.25 22.22 -5.54
CA ARG A 165 6.92 23.29 -4.58
C ARG A 165 7.12 24.67 -5.11
#